data_89e9030e21203de431de41114e039195
#
_entry.id   89e9030e21203de431de41114e039195
#
_cell.length_a   1.000
_cell.length_b   1.000
_cell.length_c   1.000
_cell.angle_alpha   90.00
_cell.angle_beta   90.00
_cell.angle_gamma   90.00
#
_symmetry.space_group_name_H-M   'P 1'
#
loop_
_entity.id
_entity.type
_entity.pdbx_description
1 polymer ?
#
loop_
_entity_poly.entity_id
_entity_poly.type
_entity_poly.pdbx_seq_one_letter_code
_entity_poly.pdbx_strand_id
1 'polypeptide(L)'
;MKRGKIYVVGIGPGSPEQVTPAVEQVLRQADVVVGYKYYFRFVEPLLHEGAECIDTGMRQERERGELAFERAEAGATVCMISSGDAGIYGMAPLLYEMRDERGSEVELETLPGISSFQMAAALLGAPLGHDFCSVSLSDLMTPWAVIERRIVAAAEGDFVTAVFNPRSRQRYWQLTRLVELFLLHRRGDTPVGIVYQAGRPEQRVQITTLDHLDEAEVDMLTMILIGNSQSYVSGDHIVTPRGYYREEEREGSVGAMIMSESFHTILPLLKHADRYDTGHLWALLHAVHTTADFEMEELLHTDPEAVRRIYEQISSGAVDTIVTDVTMVVSGIRKKALERYGLEAKCYLHDPRIAEMTAGGKLTRTQAGIRLAVKDHPRALFAFGNAPTALMELADLIHQGKAEPAGIIAAPVGFVHVCESKHMIKPFRKIPKLIVEGRKGGSNLAATLCNAILSYDDAAAIRPGRDV
;
A
#
# COMPACT_ATOMS: atom_id res chain seq x y z
N MET A 1 -44.14 -24.85 29.88
CA MET A 1 -43.40 -25.83 29.09
C MET A 1 -41.93 -25.42 29.07
N LYS A 2 -40.98 -26.36 29.14
CA LYS A 2 -39.57 -26.06 29.02
C LYS A 2 -39.36 -25.56 27.59
N ARG A 3 -38.88 -24.31 27.41
CA ARG A 3 -38.56 -23.81 26.07
C ARG A 3 -37.33 -24.56 25.58
N GLY A 4 -37.31 -24.91 24.32
CA GLY A 4 -36.17 -25.52 23.69
C GLY A 4 -35.09 -24.48 23.35
N LYS A 5 -34.02 -24.96 22.79
CA LYS A 5 -32.86 -24.14 22.42
C LYS A 5 -32.34 -24.55 21.03
N ILE A 6 -31.88 -23.60 20.25
CA ILE A 6 -31.21 -23.86 18.97
C ILE A 6 -29.72 -23.57 19.11
N TYR A 7 -28.91 -24.59 18.88
CA TYR A 7 -27.49 -24.45 18.67
C TYR A 7 -27.20 -24.32 17.18
N VAL A 8 -26.56 -23.22 16.75
CA VAL A 8 -26.13 -23.02 15.37
C VAL A 8 -24.65 -23.39 15.30
N VAL A 9 -24.33 -24.52 14.72
CA VAL A 9 -23.01 -25.12 14.88
C VAL A 9 -22.23 -25.19 13.58
N GLY A 10 -20.94 -24.79 13.62
CA GLY A 10 -19.99 -25.01 12.56
C GLY A 10 -19.35 -26.39 12.68
N ILE A 11 -19.63 -27.28 11.70
CA ILE A 11 -19.14 -28.66 11.72
C ILE A 11 -17.75 -28.85 11.11
N GLY A 12 -17.01 -27.73 10.88
CA GLY A 12 -15.71 -27.80 10.24
C GLY A 12 -15.75 -28.08 8.73
N PRO A 13 -14.59 -28.28 8.10
CA PRO A 13 -14.45 -28.38 6.64
C PRO A 13 -14.91 -29.75 6.08
N GLY A 14 -15.03 -30.79 6.90
CA GLY A 14 -15.56 -32.06 6.43
C GLY A 14 -14.93 -33.33 7.00
N SER A 15 -14.07 -33.22 8.02
CA SER A 15 -13.54 -34.37 8.78
C SER A 15 -14.07 -34.32 10.22
N PRO A 16 -14.50 -35.46 10.81
CA PRO A 16 -14.94 -35.52 12.21
C PRO A 16 -13.88 -35.02 13.20
N GLU A 17 -12.61 -35.24 12.94
CA GLU A 17 -11.50 -34.79 13.79
C GLU A 17 -11.36 -33.25 13.85
N GLN A 18 -11.99 -32.54 12.92
CA GLN A 18 -11.99 -31.09 12.83
C GLN A 18 -13.27 -30.45 13.38
N VAL A 19 -14.18 -31.27 13.90
CA VAL A 19 -15.34 -30.83 14.70
C VAL A 19 -14.81 -30.41 16.07
N THR A 20 -15.19 -29.25 16.56
CA THR A 20 -14.74 -28.80 17.89
C THR A 20 -15.41 -29.66 18.98
N PRO A 21 -14.75 -29.93 20.12
CA PRO A 21 -15.35 -30.72 21.21
C PRO A 21 -16.68 -30.16 21.73
N ALA A 22 -16.85 -28.82 21.70
CA ALA A 22 -18.12 -28.20 22.09
C ALA A 22 -19.25 -28.54 21.12
N VAL A 23 -18.98 -28.53 19.80
CA VAL A 23 -19.95 -28.90 18.77
C VAL A 23 -20.27 -30.39 18.85
N GLU A 24 -19.27 -31.25 19.02
CA GLU A 24 -19.47 -32.69 19.20
C GLU A 24 -20.36 -32.98 20.40
N GLN A 25 -20.13 -32.35 21.55
CA GLN A 25 -20.93 -32.51 22.75
C GLN A 25 -22.40 -32.16 22.51
N VAL A 26 -22.69 -31.07 21.80
CA VAL A 26 -24.04 -30.62 21.51
C VAL A 26 -24.70 -31.54 20.50
N LEU A 27 -24.00 -32.01 19.46
CA LEU A 27 -24.54 -32.98 18.48
C LEU A 27 -24.94 -34.30 19.15
N ARG A 28 -24.16 -34.79 20.11
CA ARG A 28 -24.47 -36.01 20.88
C ARG A 28 -25.68 -35.87 21.80
N GLN A 29 -26.11 -34.67 22.13
CA GLN A 29 -27.19 -34.36 23.06
C GLN A 29 -28.44 -33.77 22.36
N ALA A 30 -28.35 -33.46 21.08
CA ALA A 30 -29.43 -32.81 20.35
C ALA A 30 -30.62 -33.81 20.13
N ASP A 31 -31.84 -33.34 20.45
CA ASP A 31 -33.05 -34.08 20.13
C ASP A 31 -33.32 -34.08 18.61
N VAL A 32 -32.97 -32.96 17.96
CA VAL A 32 -33.18 -32.72 16.53
C VAL A 32 -31.95 -32.12 15.89
N VAL A 33 -31.54 -32.64 14.75
CA VAL A 33 -30.46 -32.09 13.93
C VAL A 33 -31.03 -31.65 12.58
N VAL A 34 -30.87 -30.38 12.24
CA VAL A 34 -31.37 -29.78 11.00
C VAL A 34 -30.22 -29.33 10.13
N GLY A 35 -30.24 -29.66 8.84
CA GLY A 35 -29.15 -29.27 7.97
C GLY A 35 -29.37 -29.53 6.49
N TYR A 36 -28.38 -29.11 5.68
CA TYR A 36 -28.32 -29.49 4.28
C TYR A 36 -27.96 -30.99 4.18
N LYS A 37 -28.72 -31.75 3.39
CA LYS A 37 -28.57 -33.20 3.22
C LYS A 37 -27.12 -33.70 3.11
N TYR A 38 -26.29 -33.00 2.32
CA TYR A 38 -24.91 -33.39 2.09
C TYR A 38 -24.03 -33.32 3.35
N TYR A 39 -24.40 -32.48 4.34
CA TYR A 39 -23.58 -32.26 5.54
C TYR A 39 -23.77 -33.35 6.60
N PHE A 40 -24.88 -34.09 6.57
CA PHE A 40 -25.14 -35.17 7.52
C PHE A 40 -24.07 -36.25 7.48
N ARG A 41 -23.53 -36.55 6.30
CA ARG A 41 -22.43 -37.52 6.13
C ARG A 41 -21.20 -37.26 6.97
N PHE A 42 -20.98 -36.00 7.40
CA PHE A 42 -19.84 -35.61 8.20
C PHE A 42 -20.09 -35.65 9.71
N VAL A 43 -21.34 -35.67 10.13
CA VAL A 43 -21.74 -35.64 11.56
C VAL A 43 -22.49 -36.90 12.00
N GLU A 44 -22.93 -37.74 11.09
CA GLU A 44 -23.69 -38.96 11.39
C GLU A 44 -23.03 -39.84 12.47
N PRO A 45 -21.69 -40.05 12.49
CA PRO A 45 -21.03 -40.81 13.55
C PRO A 45 -21.06 -40.13 14.93
N LEU A 46 -21.41 -38.85 15.00
CA LEU A 46 -21.46 -38.05 16.23
C LEU A 46 -22.87 -37.93 16.81
N LEU A 47 -23.89 -38.41 16.10
CA LEU A 47 -25.28 -38.33 16.54
C LEU A 47 -25.64 -39.53 17.44
N HIS A 48 -26.55 -39.30 18.39
CA HIS A 48 -27.10 -40.42 19.15
C HIS A 48 -28.24 -41.13 18.38
N GLU A 49 -28.51 -42.40 18.66
CA GLU A 49 -29.46 -43.21 17.93
C GLU A 49 -30.91 -42.69 17.91
N GLY A 50 -31.28 -41.80 18.84
CA GLY A 50 -32.62 -41.21 18.95
C GLY A 50 -32.78 -39.83 18.33
N ALA A 51 -31.75 -39.27 17.73
CA ALA A 51 -31.80 -37.92 17.16
C ALA A 51 -32.70 -37.90 15.88
N GLU A 52 -33.66 -36.98 15.86
CA GLU A 52 -34.42 -36.70 14.63
C GLU A 52 -33.50 -35.91 13.64
N CYS A 53 -33.28 -36.46 12.45
CA CYS A 53 -32.50 -35.80 11.41
C CYS A 53 -33.44 -35.19 10.35
N ILE A 54 -33.43 -33.87 10.23
CA ILE A 54 -34.22 -33.13 9.24
C ILE A 54 -33.30 -32.63 8.15
N ASP A 55 -33.27 -33.29 7.02
CA ASP A 55 -32.49 -32.89 5.86
C ASP A 55 -33.34 -32.06 4.89
N THR A 56 -32.70 -31.00 4.33
CA THR A 56 -33.32 -30.16 3.32
C THR A 56 -32.40 -29.98 2.12
N GLY A 57 -32.97 -29.57 0.98
CA GLY A 57 -32.23 -29.32 -0.26
C GLY A 57 -31.45 -28.00 -0.28
N MET A 58 -30.77 -27.78 -1.40
CA MET A 58 -30.18 -26.45 -1.69
C MET A 58 -31.27 -25.39 -1.85
N ARG A 59 -30.94 -24.13 -1.46
CA ARG A 59 -31.86 -22.98 -1.53
C ARG A 59 -33.11 -23.09 -0.66
N GLN A 60 -33.05 -23.94 0.35
CA GLN A 60 -34.13 -24.13 1.34
C GLN A 60 -33.67 -23.63 2.73
N GLU A 61 -32.80 -22.63 2.78
CA GLU A 61 -32.22 -22.11 4.03
C GLU A 61 -33.32 -21.59 4.97
N ARG A 62 -34.29 -20.84 4.43
CA ARG A 62 -35.40 -20.28 5.23
C ARG A 62 -36.33 -21.40 5.74
N GLU A 63 -36.72 -22.35 4.89
CA GLU A 63 -37.52 -23.53 5.30
C GLU A 63 -36.81 -24.32 6.41
N ARG A 64 -35.50 -24.50 6.25
CA ARG A 64 -34.66 -25.16 7.26
C ARG A 64 -34.69 -24.44 8.60
N GLY A 65 -34.65 -23.09 8.58
CA GLY A 65 -34.80 -22.25 9.77
C GLY A 65 -36.16 -22.38 10.42
N GLU A 66 -37.26 -22.38 9.62
CA GLU A 66 -38.61 -22.54 10.14
C GLU A 66 -38.77 -23.87 10.89
N LEU A 67 -38.30 -24.99 10.30
CA LEU A 67 -38.34 -26.31 10.93
C LEU A 67 -37.54 -26.33 12.25
N ALA A 68 -36.40 -25.69 12.32
CA ALA A 68 -35.63 -25.59 13.55
C ALA A 68 -36.37 -24.82 14.65
N PHE A 69 -37.00 -23.70 14.33
CA PHE A 69 -37.80 -22.93 15.28
C PHE A 69 -39.03 -23.70 15.75
N GLU A 70 -39.78 -24.36 14.85
CA GLU A 70 -40.93 -25.19 15.20
C GLU A 70 -40.57 -26.27 16.22
N ARG A 71 -39.45 -26.96 16.04
CA ARG A 71 -39.00 -28.01 16.97
C ARG A 71 -38.54 -27.42 18.31
N ALA A 72 -37.82 -26.28 18.29
CA ALA A 72 -37.37 -25.63 19.52
C ALA A 72 -38.56 -25.03 20.32
N GLU A 73 -39.52 -24.42 19.65
CA GLU A 73 -40.74 -23.89 20.29
C GLU A 73 -41.59 -25.03 20.92
N ALA A 74 -41.52 -26.25 20.36
CA ALA A 74 -42.08 -27.44 20.95
C ALA A 74 -41.27 -27.99 22.15
N GLY A 75 -40.12 -27.43 22.48
CA GLY A 75 -39.31 -27.75 23.66
C GLY A 75 -38.07 -28.62 23.37
N ALA A 76 -37.77 -28.91 22.11
CA ALA A 76 -36.61 -29.72 21.72
C ALA A 76 -35.29 -28.92 21.76
N THR A 77 -34.19 -29.61 22.01
CA THR A 77 -32.83 -29.12 21.78
C THR A 77 -32.45 -29.36 20.32
N VAL A 78 -32.35 -28.30 19.55
CA VAL A 78 -32.11 -28.37 18.11
C VAL A 78 -30.65 -27.99 17.76
N CYS A 79 -30.00 -28.80 16.93
CA CYS A 79 -28.72 -28.47 16.32
C CYS A 79 -28.92 -28.07 14.85
N MET A 80 -28.65 -26.81 14.48
CA MET A 80 -28.58 -26.38 13.10
C MET A 80 -27.13 -26.48 12.60
N ILE A 81 -26.85 -27.41 11.69
CA ILE A 81 -25.48 -27.63 11.19
C ILE A 81 -25.14 -26.77 9.98
N SER A 82 -23.95 -26.19 9.97
CA SER A 82 -23.34 -25.46 8.87
C SER A 82 -21.96 -26.03 8.56
N SER A 83 -21.62 -26.25 7.30
CA SER A 83 -20.24 -26.60 6.90
C SER A 83 -19.29 -25.42 7.20
N GLY A 84 -18.09 -25.73 7.65
CA GLY A 84 -17.13 -24.72 8.09
C GLY A 84 -17.56 -24.08 9.41
N ASP A 85 -17.66 -22.78 9.43
CA ASP A 85 -18.12 -21.96 10.55
C ASP A 85 -19.56 -21.49 10.32
N ALA A 86 -20.38 -21.51 11.38
CA ALA A 86 -21.79 -21.14 11.29
C ALA A 86 -22.02 -19.63 11.07
N GLY A 87 -21.09 -18.78 11.48
CA GLY A 87 -21.15 -17.32 11.34
C GLY A 87 -20.53 -16.79 10.05
N ILE A 88 -19.65 -17.57 9.40
CA ILE A 88 -18.95 -17.14 8.17
C ILE A 88 -19.68 -17.70 6.94
N TYR A 89 -20.54 -16.88 6.35
CA TYR A 89 -21.45 -17.25 5.25
C TYR A 89 -22.30 -18.49 5.52
N GLY A 90 -22.54 -18.80 6.82
CA GLY A 90 -23.32 -19.93 7.30
C GLY A 90 -24.74 -19.56 7.74
N MET A 91 -25.38 -20.45 8.52
CA MET A 91 -26.79 -20.31 8.91
C MET A 91 -27.05 -19.35 10.07
N ALA A 92 -26.01 -18.96 10.84
CA ALA A 92 -26.21 -18.14 12.03
C ALA A 92 -26.89 -16.80 11.75
N PRO A 93 -26.44 -15.96 10.79
CA PRO A 93 -27.10 -14.68 10.52
C PRO A 93 -28.59 -14.83 10.22
N LEU A 94 -28.95 -15.79 9.38
CA LEU A 94 -30.33 -16.05 9.01
C LEU A 94 -31.21 -16.44 10.21
N LEU A 95 -30.72 -17.28 11.10
CA LEU A 95 -31.49 -17.69 12.27
C LEU A 95 -31.70 -16.55 13.27
N TYR A 96 -30.73 -15.66 13.46
CA TYR A 96 -30.90 -14.47 14.27
C TYR A 96 -31.94 -13.51 13.65
N GLU A 97 -31.89 -13.27 12.34
CA GLU A 97 -32.91 -12.49 11.62
C GLU A 97 -34.30 -13.12 11.74
N MET A 98 -34.42 -14.43 11.54
CA MET A 98 -35.70 -15.14 11.66
C MET A 98 -36.26 -15.11 13.09
N ARG A 99 -35.43 -15.22 14.12
CA ARG A 99 -35.85 -15.07 15.52
C ARG A 99 -36.52 -13.73 15.74
N ASP A 100 -35.86 -12.64 15.26
CA ASP A 100 -36.36 -11.28 15.44
C ASP A 100 -37.63 -11.03 14.62
N GLU A 101 -37.73 -11.53 13.36
CA GLU A 101 -38.96 -11.47 12.55
C GLU A 101 -40.13 -12.19 13.18
N ARG A 102 -39.90 -13.36 13.81
CA ARG A 102 -40.92 -14.16 14.47
C ARG A 102 -41.31 -13.63 15.85
N GLY A 103 -40.52 -12.76 16.42
CA GLY A 103 -40.65 -12.42 17.85
C GLY A 103 -40.48 -13.65 18.76
N SER A 104 -39.68 -14.63 18.33
CA SER A 104 -39.48 -15.87 19.07
C SER A 104 -38.55 -15.65 20.26
N GLU A 105 -38.88 -16.25 21.39
CA GLU A 105 -38.09 -16.23 22.62
C GLU A 105 -37.17 -17.46 22.74
N VAL A 106 -37.03 -18.25 21.68
CA VAL A 106 -36.12 -19.40 21.65
C VAL A 106 -34.68 -18.91 21.81
N GLU A 107 -33.95 -19.54 22.71
CA GLU A 107 -32.54 -19.25 22.91
C GLU A 107 -31.73 -19.73 21.71
N LEU A 108 -30.92 -18.84 21.11
CA LEU A 108 -29.95 -19.15 20.07
C LEU A 108 -28.54 -19.09 20.65
N GLU A 109 -27.75 -20.13 20.40
CA GLU A 109 -26.33 -20.13 20.72
C GLU A 109 -25.53 -20.59 19.50
N THR A 110 -24.53 -19.77 19.11
CA THR A 110 -23.66 -20.09 17.97
C THR A 110 -22.36 -20.70 18.47
N LEU A 111 -22.02 -21.89 17.98
CA LEU A 111 -20.75 -22.54 18.26
C LEU A 111 -19.87 -22.50 17.00
N PRO A 112 -18.64 -21.98 17.09
CA PRO A 112 -17.76 -21.83 15.94
C PRO A 112 -17.25 -23.18 15.42
N GLY A 113 -16.91 -23.19 14.13
CA GLY A 113 -16.22 -24.29 13.47
C GLY A 113 -15.02 -23.80 12.67
N ILE A 114 -14.17 -24.71 12.22
CA ILE A 114 -13.04 -24.39 11.35
C ILE A 114 -13.59 -24.05 9.96
N SER A 115 -13.46 -22.78 9.54
CA SER A 115 -13.93 -22.35 8.22
C SER A 115 -13.05 -22.92 7.10
N SER A 116 -13.63 -23.11 5.92
CA SER A 116 -12.93 -23.62 4.74
C SER A 116 -11.70 -22.78 4.34
N PHE A 117 -11.71 -21.45 4.54
CA PHE A 117 -10.55 -20.61 4.24
C PHE A 117 -9.39 -20.84 5.23
N GLN A 118 -9.69 -21.11 6.52
CA GLN A 118 -8.67 -21.44 7.51
C GLN A 118 -8.01 -22.79 7.18
N MET A 119 -8.84 -23.77 6.80
CA MET A 119 -8.32 -25.07 6.35
C MET A 119 -7.49 -24.93 5.07
N ALA A 120 -7.95 -24.17 4.10
CA ALA A 120 -7.22 -23.91 2.88
C ALA A 120 -5.89 -23.19 3.16
N ALA A 121 -5.87 -22.22 4.06
CA ALA A 121 -4.65 -21.52 4.47
C ALA A 121 -3.64 -22.47 5.11
N ALA A 122 -4.08 -23.37 5.98
CA ALA A 122 -3.21 -24.37 6.61
C ALA A 122 -2.58 -25.33 5.58
N LEU A 123 -3.35 -25.69 4.56
CA LEU A 123 -2.88 -26.56 3.46
C LEU A 123 -1.91 -25.84 2.52
N LEU A 124 -2.03 -24.52 2.39
CA LEU A 124 -1.18 -23.66 1.57
C LEU A 124 0.06 -23.15 2.31
N GLY A 125 0.21 -23.42 3.60
CA GLY A 125 1.32 -22.99 4.42
C GLY A 125 0.95 -21.83 5.34
N ALA A 126 1.42 -20.60 5.06
CA ALA A 126 1.18 -19.43 5.91
C ALA A 126 0.74 -18.19 5.10
N PRO A 127 -0.30 -18.26 4.24
CA PRO A 127 -0.73 -17.13 3.42
C PRO A 127 -1.40 -16.02 4.26
N LEU A 128 -1.97 -16.34 5.42
CA LEU A 128 -2.70 -15.41 6.29
C LEU A 128 -1.81 -14.82 7.40
N GLY A 129 -0.52 -14.68 7.16
CA GLY A 129 0.43 -14.15 8.14
C GLY A 129 0.26 -12.65 8.44
N HIS A 130 -0.45 -11.92 7.59
CA HIS A 130 -0.75 -10.49 7.70
C HIS A 130 -2.26 -10.22 7.59
N ASP A 131 -2.67 -8.95 7.43
CA ASP A 131 -4.07 -8.59 7.31
C ASP A 131 -4.74 -9.27 6.11
N PHE A 132 -5.93 -9.77 6.33
CA PHE A 132 -6.69 -10.49 5.32
C PHE A 132 -8.16 -10.10 5.35
N CYS A 133 -8.86 -10.36 4.25
CA CYS A 133 -10.30 -10.23 4.15
C CYS A 133 -10.92 -11.43 3.46
N SER A 134 -12.26 -11.56 3.55
CA SER A 134 -13.02 -12.53 2.79
C SER A 134 -14.06 -11.85 1.91
N VAL A 135 -14.21 -12.35 0.67
CA VAL A 135 -15.20 -11.89 -0.29
C VAL A 135 -15.96 -13.10 -0.83
N SER A 136 -17.28 -13.02 -0.82
CA SER A 136 -18.14 -14.03 -1.49
C SER A 136 -18.58 -13.49 -2.85
N LEU A 137 -18.38 -14.28 -3.90
CA LEU A 137 -18.85 -13.95 -5.25
C LEU A 137 -20.33 -14.32 -5.48
N SER A 138 -21.04 -14.75 -4.44
CA SER A 138 -22.46 -15.08 -4.54
C SER A 138 -23.31 -13.82 -4.65
N ASP A 139 -23.92 -13.63 -5.82
CA ASP A 139 -24.79 -12.51 -6.18
C ASP A 139 -26.29 -12.79 -5.98
N LEU A 140 -26.60 -13.88 -5.27
CA LEU A 140 -28.00 -14.28 -4.99
C LEU A 140 -28.69 -13.29 -4.04
N MET A 141 -27.98 -12.87 -2.98
CA MET A 141 -28.54 -12.00 -1.93
C MET A 141 -27.88 -10.61 -1.92
N THR A 142 -26.76 -10.42 -2.64
CA THR A 142 -26.01 -9.18 -2.69
C THR A 142 -25.88 -8.73 -4.15
N PRO A 143 -26.28 -7.50 -4.52
CA PRO A 143 -26.11 -7.00 -5.86
C PRO A 143 -24.64 -6.98 -6.29
N TRP A 144 -24.35 -7.34 -7.54
CA TRP A 144 -22.99 -7.44 -8.06
C TRP A 144 -22.16 -6.15 -7.86
N ALA A 145 -22.75 -4.98 -8.08
CA ALA A 145 -22.07 -3.69 -7.88
C ALA A 145 -21.53 -3.50 -6.45
N VAL A 146 -22.17 -4.11 -5.45
CA VAL A 146 -21.69 -4.08 -4.05
C VAL A 146 -20.50 -5.04 -3.88
N ILE A 147 -20.59 -6.22 -4.51
CA ILE A 147 -19.49 -7.22 -4.50
C ILE A 147 -18.27 -6.64 -5.21
N GLU A 148 -18.43 -6.07 -6.40
CA GLU A 148 -17.34 -5.46 -7.18
C GLU A 148 -16.63 -4.36 -6.40
N ARG A 149 -17.36 -3.47 -5.72
CA ARG A 149 -16.76 -2.43 -4.85
C ARG A 149 -15.93 -3.04 -3.71
N ARG A 150 -16.37 -4.15 -3.12
CA ARG A 150 -15.61 -4.86 -2.07
C ARG A 150 -14.35 -5.51 -2.63
N ILE A 151 -14.41 -6.04 -3.84
CA ILE A 151 -13.26 -6.61 -4.55
C ILE A 151 -12.19 -5.53 -4.78
N VAL A 152 -12.60 -4.36 -5.31
CA VAL A 152 -11.69 -3.23 -5.53
C VAL A 152 -11.06 -2.77 -4.21
N ALA A 153 -11.84 -2.58 -3.16
CA ALA A 153 -11.32 -2.19 -1.85
C ALA A 153 -10.32 -3.21 -1.26
N ALA A 154 -10.56 -4.52 -1.47
CA ALA A 154 -9.64 -5.58 -1.05
C ALA A 154 -8.33 -5.55 -1.84
N ALA A 155 -8.39 -5.27 -3.14
CA ALA A 155 -7.22 -5.15 -4.00
C ALA A 155 -6.40 -3.89 -3.68
N GLU A 156 -7.03 -2.72 -3.56
CA GLU A 156 -6.40 -1.44 -3.20
C GLU A 156 -5.78 -1.46 -1.79
N GLY A 157 -6.49 -2.07 -0.83
CA GLY A 157 -6.04 -2.17 0.56
C GLY A 157 -4.93 -3.19 0.81
N ASP A 158 -4.46 -3.87 -0.23
CA ASP A 158 -3.40 -4.89 -0.15
C ASP A 158 -3.67 -6.06 0.80
N PHE A 159 -4.95 -6.44 1.00
CA PHE A 159 -5.33 -7.58 1.83
C PHE A 159 -5.08 -8.92 1.15
N VAL A 160 -4.56 -9.90 1.88
CA VAL A 160 -4.69 -11.30 1.45
C VAL A 160 -6.19 -11.62 1.40
N THR A 161 -6.68 -12.14 0.27
CA THR A 161 -8.12 -12.25 0.05
C THR A 161 -8.58 -13.69 -0.11
N ALA A 162 -9.47 -14.12 0.79
CA ALA A 162 -10.16 -15.41 0.70
C ALA A 162 -11.45 -15.27 -0.13
N VAL A 163 -11.53 -15.99 -1.24
CA VAL A 163 -12.67 -15.93 -2.17
C VAL A 163 -13.59 -17.11 -1.95
N PHE A 164 -14.78 -16.82 -1.45
CA PHE A 164 -15.87 -17.79 -1.26
C PHE A 164 -16.78 -17.86 -2.46
N ASN A 165 -17.37 -19.03 -2.70
CA ASN A 165 -18.30 -19.25 -3.79
C ASN A 165 -17.74 -18.78 -5.15
N PRO A 166 -16.52 -19.16 -5.53
CA PRO A 166 -15.84 -18.58 -6.68
C PRO A 166 -16.55 -18.86 -8.00
N ARG A 167 -17.18 -20.04 -8.16
CA ARG A 167 -17.87 -20.41 -9.40
C ARG A 167 -19.05 -21.34 -9.17
N SER A 168 -20.07 -21.27 -10.03
CA SER A 168 -21.17 -22.23 -10.13
C SER A 168 -21.66 -22.30 -11.58
N ARG A 169 -22.65 -23.17 -11.86
CA ARG A 169 -23.25 -23.24 -13.21
C ARG A 169 -23.87 -21.94 -13.69
N GLN A 170 -24.39 -21.11 -12.79
CA GLN A 170 -25.00 -19.80 -13.11
C GLN A 170 -24.05 -18.63 -12.90
N ARG A 171 -22.99 -18.82 -12.12
CA ARG A 171 -21.99 -17.83 -11.77
C ARG A 171 -20.65 -18.27 -12.35
N TYR A 172 -20.38 -17.87 -13.62
CA TYR A 172 -19.21 -18.34 -14.38
C TYR A 172 -18.26 -17.21 -14.80
N TRP A 173 -18.67 -15.94 -14.76
CA TRP A 173 -17.90 -14.78 -15.18
C TRP A 173 -17.35 -13.94 -14.00
N GLN A 174 -17.91 -14.09 -12.81
CA GLN A 174 -17.59 -13.26 -11.65
C GLN A 174 -16.14 -13.44 -11.19
N LEU A 175 -15.59 -14.64 -11.32
CA LEU A 175 -14.18 -14.90 -10.99
C LEU A 175 -13.24 -14.22 -11.98
N THR A 176 -13.52 -14.29 -13.28
CA THR A 176 -12.77 -13.53 -14.32
C THR A 176 -12.74 -12.05 -13.99
N ARG A 177 -13.91 -11.49 -13.66
CA ARG A 177 -14.01 -10.09 -13.31
C ARG A 177 -13.23 -9.72 -12.05
N LEU A 178 -13.21 -10.58 -11.06
CA LEU A 178 -12.38 -10.41 -9.86
C LEU A 178 -10.89 -10.35 -10.24
N VAL A 179 -10.42 -11.28 -11.07
CA VAL A 179 -9.02 -11.31 -11.53
C VAL A 179 -8.65 -10.02 -12.27
N GLU A 180 -9.49 -9.57 -13.20
CA GLU A 180 -9.30 -8.30 -13.92
C GLU A 180 -9.13 -7.12 -12.95
N LEU A 181 -9.99 -7.01 -11.94
CA LEU A 181 -9.95 -5.94 -10.95
C LEU A 181 -8.70 -6.02 -10.06
N PHE A 182 -8.31 -7.21 -9.66
CA PHE A 182 -7.07 -7.39 -8.88
C PHE A 182 -5.83 -7.03 -9.69
N LEU A 183 -5.77 -7.35 -10.99
CA LEU A 183 -4.65 -7.01 -11.87
C LEU A 183 -4.47 -5.50 -12.10
N LEU A 184 -5.47 -4.68 -11.80
CA LEU A 184 -5.30 -3.21 -11.78
C LEU A 184 -4.46 -2.72 -10.60
N HIS A 185 -4.34 -3.51 -9.52
CA HIS A 185 -3.70 -3.12 -8.25
C HIS A 185 -2.61 -4.11 -7.80
N ARG A 186 -2.50 -5.25 -8.46
CA ARG A 186 -1.58 -6.34 -8.12
C ARG A 186 -0.76 -6.75 -9.34
N ARG A 187 0.41 -7.26 -9.07
CA ARG A 187 1.26 -7.88 -10.11
C ARG A 187 0.63 -9.18 -10.58
N GLY A 188 0.82 -9.51 -11.86
CA GLY A 188 0.35 -10.78 -12.44
C GLY A 188 0.95 -12.01 -11.76
N ASP A 189 2.20 -11.91 -11.27
CA ASP A 189 2.91 -12.98 -10.55
C ASP A 189 2.53 -13.12 -9.06
N THR A 190 1.53 -12.37 -8.58
CA THR A 190 0.98 -12.52 -7.21
C THR A 190 0.54 -13.96 -6.97
N PRO A 191 1.02 -14.64 -5.90
CA PRO A 191 0.67 -16.02 -5.62
C PRO A 191 -0.82 -16.21 -5.35
N VAL A 192 -1.40 -17.26 -5.92
CA VAL A 192 -2.78 -17.68 -5.71
C VAL A 192 -2.81 -19.14 -5.34
N GLY A 193 -3.44 -19.46 -4.20
CA GLY A 193 -3.69 -20.81 -3.75
C GLY A 193 -5.12 -21.23 -4.08
N ILE A 194 -5.27 -22.40 -4.71
CA ILE A 194 -6.54 -23.02 -5.06
C ILE A 194 -6.66 -24.32 -4.28
N VAL A 195 -7.65 -24.41 -3.41
CA VAL A 195 -7.88 -25.62 -2.61
C VAL A 195 -9.28 -26.15 -2.89
N TYR A 196 -9.31 -27.27 -3.54
CA TYR A 196 -10.54 -27.99 -3.84
C TYR A 196 -10.88 -28.93 -2.69
N GLN A 197 -12.13 -28.90 -2.21
CA GLN A 197 -12.65 -29.74 -1.13
C GLN A 197 -11.73 -29.81 0.11
N ALA A 198 -11.30 -28.64 0.60
CA ALA A 198 -10.41 -28.54 1.77
C ALA A 198 -10.91 -29.38 2.96
N GLY A 199 -10.06 -30.24 3.50
CA GLY A 199 -10.37 -31.13 4.63
C GLY A 199 -11.24 -32.33 4.29
N ARG A 200 -11.44 -32.67 3.02
CA ARG A 200 -12.25 -33.81 2.55
C ARG A 200 -11.40 -34.85 1.80
N PRO A 201 -11.89 -36.09 1.59
CA PRO A 201 -11.11 -37.14 0.92
C PRO A 201 -10.61 -36.77 -0.48
N GLU A 202 -11.39 -35.98 -1.22
CA GLU A 202 -11.07 -35.55 -2.58
C GLU A 202 -10.24 -34.26 -2.65
N GLN A 203 -9.62 -33.85 -1.53
CA GLN A 203 -8.83 -32.66 -1.42
C GLN A 203 -7.71 -32.58 -2.46
N ARG A 204 -7.61 -31.44 -3.13
CA ARG A 204 -6.49 -31.09 -4.01
C ARG A 204 -6.02 -29.68 -3.71
N VAL A 205 -4.72 -29.47 -3.76
CA VAL A 205 -4.06 -28.18 -3.53
C VAL A 205 -3.26 -27.81 -4.76
N GLN A 206 -3.41 -26.60 -5.23
CA GLN A 206 -2.66 -26.04 -6.36
C GLN A 206 -2.21 -24.63 -6.02
N ILE A 207 -0.98 -24.29 -6.39
CA ILE A 207 -0.46 -22.93 -6.33
C ILE A 207 -0.21 -22.46 -7.75
N THR A 208 -0.70 -21.26 -8.05
CA THR A 208 -0.55 -20.58 -9.34
C THR A 208 -0.28 -19.09 -9.10
N THR A 209 -0.35 -18.28 -10.14
CA THR A 209 -0.27 -16.83 -10.08
C THR A 209 -1.60 -16.19 -10.52
N LEU A 210 -1.77 -14.93 -10.21
CA LEU A 210 -3.01 -14.20 -10.50
C LEU A 210 -3.34 -14.16 -12.00
N ASP A 211 -2.31 -14.00 -12.85
CA ASP A 211 -2.42 -13.98 -14.31
C ASP A 211 -2.59 -15.36 -14.96
N HIS A 212 -2.31 -16.44 -14.20
CA HIS A 212 -2.45 -17.83 -14.66
C HIS A 212 -3.55 -18.59 -13.94
N LEU A 213 -4.47 -17.89 -13.26
CA LEU A 213 -5.60 -18.53 -12.59
C LEU A 213 -6.54 -19.15 -13.66
N ASP A 214 -6.56 -20.49 -13.76
CA ASP A 214 -7.48 -21.21 -14.64
C ASP A 214 -8.85 -21.38 -13.96
N GLU A 215 -9.82 -20.65 -14.47
CA GLU A 215 -11.19 -20.67 -13.97
C GLU A 215 -11.93 -22.00 -14.28
N ALA A 216 -11.46 -22.77 -15.26
CA ALA A 216 -12.07 -24.03 -15.64
C ALA A 216 -11.96 -25.10 -14.55
N GLU A 217 -10.91 -25.02 -13.74
CA GLU A 217 -10.65 -25.95 -12.62
C GLU A 217 -11.36 -25.56 -11.31
N VAL A 218 -12.14 -24.46 -11.32
CA VAL A 218 -12.78 -23.91 -10.12
C VAL A 218 -14.29 -24.23 -10.10
N ASP A 219 -14.79 -24.66 -8.96
CA ASP A 219 -16.22 -24.90 -8.73
C ASP A 219 -16.71 -24.35 -7.37
N MET A 220 -17.91 -24.73 -6.93
CA MET A 220 -18.50 -24.30 -5.66
C MET A 220 -17.81 -24.87 -4.41
N LEU A 221 -17.02 -25.92 -4.55
CA LEU A 221 -16.31 -26.59 -3.46
C LEU A 221 -14.85 -26.14 -3.37
N THR A 222 -14.49 -25.14 -4.15
CA THR A 222 -13.16 -24.57 -4.24
C THR A 222 -13.05 -23.36 -3.33
N MET A 223 -11.95 -23.27 -2.60
CA MET A 223 -11.50 -22.08 -1.87
C MET A 223 -10.29 -21.47 -2.59
N ILE A 224 -10.32 -20.18 -2.86
CA ILE A 224 -9.20 -19.45 -3.46
C ILE A 224 -8.64 -18.48 -2.42
N LEU A 225 -7.32 -18.46 -2.29
CA LEU A 225 -6.59 -17.47 -1.49
C LEU A 225 -5.65 -16.70 -2.40
N ILE A 226 -5.88 -15.39 -2.53
CA ILE A 226 -5.05 -14.48 -3.32
C ILE A 226 -4.09 -13.78 -2.36
N GLY A 227 -2.79 -13.88 -2.61
CA GLY A 227 -1.76 -13.22 -1.83
C GLY A 227 -1.80 -11.68 -1.94
N ASN A 228 -1.02 -11.01 -1.10
CA ASN A 228 -0.79 -9.57 -1.19
C ASN A 228 0.55 -9.25 -1.88
N SER A 229 0.93 -7.98 -1.94
CA SER A 229 2.18 -7.52 -2.57
C SER A 229 3.45 -8.14 -1.98
N GLN A 230 3.38 -8.69 -0.76
CA GLN A 230 4.51 -9.28 -0.04
C GLN A 230 4.48 -10.80 -0.02
N SER A 231 3.40 -11.42 -0.51
CA SER A 231 3.27 -12.86 -0.55
C SER A 231 4.23 -13.48 -1.58
N TYR A 232 4.82 -14.61 -1.24
CA TYR A 232 5.73 -15.34 -2.12
C TYR A 232 5.52 -16.85 -1.97
N VAL A 233 6.00 -17.59 -2.97
CA VAL A 233 6.00 -19.06 -2.96
C VAL A 233 7.32 -19.55 -2.39
N SER A 234 7.26 -20.47 -1.43
CA SER A 234 8.41 -21.16 -0.84
C SER A 234 8.18 -22.67 -0.93
N GLY A 235 8.84 -23.32 -1.88
CA GLY A 235 8.58 -24.71 -2.20
C GLY A 235 7.15 -24.91 -2.69
N ASP A 236 6.39 -25.70 -1.98
CA ASP A 236 4.97 -26.00 -2.22
C ASP A 236 4.01 -25.21 -1.30
N HIS A 237 4.49 -24.08 -0.74
CA HIS A 237 3.74 -23.25 0.19
C HIS A 237 3.69 -21.78 -0.26
N ILE A 238 2.63 -21.08 0.17
CA ILE A 238 2.50 -19.63 0.09
C ILE A 238 2.79 -19.04 1.46
N VAL A 239 3.67 -18.03 1.52
CA VAL A 239 4.01 -17.31 2.73
C VAL A 239 3.72 -15.82 2.56
N THR A 240 2.98 -15.25 3.49
CA THR A 240 2.84 -13.80 3.64
C THR A 240 3.58 -13.38 4.91
N PRO A 241 4.73 -12.70 4.79
CA PRO A 241 5.60 -12.42 5.93
C PRO A 241 5.01 -11.35 6.85
N ARG A 242 5.22 -11.48 8.16
CA ARG A 242 4.88 -10.46 9.16
C ARG A 242 5.98 -9.41 9.37
N GLY A 243 7.08 -9.50 8.61
CA GLY A 243 8.18 -8.54 8.68
C GLY A 243 9.23 -8.82 9.75
N TYR A 244 9.22 -9.99 10.43
CA TYR A 244 10.21 -10.33 11.46
C TYR A 244 11.65 -10.37 10.95
N TYR A 245 11.87 -10.72 9.69
CA TYR A 245 13.20 -10.85 9.06
C TYR A 245 13.62 -9.60 8.27
N ARG A 246 12.81 -8.54 8.22
CA ARG A 246 13.21 -7.26 7.63
C ARG A 246 14.25 -6.50 8.44
N GLU A 247 14.59 -6.96 9.64
CA GLU A 247 15.59 -6.30 10.50
C GLU A 247 17.02 -6.43 9.98
N GLU A 248 17.36 -7.48 9.23
CA GLU A 248 18.72 -7.66 8.67
C GLU A 248 19.03 -6.79 7.45
N GLU A 249 18.01 -6.25 6.76
CA GLU A 249 18.17 -5.25 5.68
C GLU A 249 18.11 -3.79 6.18
N ARG A 250 18.03 -3.56 7.49
CA ARG A 250 18.00 -2.21 8.09
C ARG A 250 19.40 -1.63 8.24
N GLU A 251 20.21 -1.67 7.17
CA GLU A 251 21.41 -0.84 7.07
C GLU A 251 20.98 0.61 6.84
N GLY A 252 20.93 1.40 7.90
CA GLY A 252 20.61 2.82 7.83
C GLY A 252 20.19 3.38 9.20
N SER A 253 20.28 4.70 9.33
CA SER A 253 19.76 5.39 10.51
C SER A 253 18.23 5.32 10.56
N VAL A 254 17.62 5.50 11.75
CA VAL A 254 16.16 5.59 11.91
C VAL A 254 15.57 6.67 10.97
N GLY A 255 16.31 7.77 10.74
CA GLY A 255 15.91 8.83 9.81
C GLY A 255 15.83 8.34 8.35
N ALA A 256 16.78 7.51 7.90
CA ALA A 256 16.75 6.93 6.56
C ALA A 256 15.55 6.01 6.35
N MET A 257 15.20 5.24 7.38
CA MET A 257 14.03 4.36 7.33
C MET A 257 12.72 5.14 7.23
N ILE A 258 12.54 6.17 8.07
CA ILE A 258 11.34 7.05 8.02
C ILE A 258 11.23 7.72 6.64
N MET A 259 12.34 8.18 6.09
CA MET A 259 12.35 8.83 4.79
C MET A 259 12.03 7.84 3.66
N SER A 260 12.55 6.62 3.72
CA SER A 260 12.22 5.55 2.77
C SER A 260 10.73 5.19 2.81
N GLU A 261 10.16 5.02 4.00
CA GLU A 261 8.73 4.77 4.19
C GLU A 261 7.88 5.92 3.63
N SER A 262 8.30 7.16 3.89
CA SER A 262 7.65 8.34 3.34
C SER A 262 7.67 8.34 1.79
N PHE A 263 8.80 8.02 1.17
CA PHE A 263 8.90 7.95 -0.30
C PHE A 263 8.02 6.88 -0.91
N HIS A 264 7.96 5.70 -0.29
CA HIS A 264 7.06 4.62 -0.72
C HIS A 264 5.58 4.98 -0.53
N THR A 265 5.27 5.83 0.46
CA THR A 265 3.92 6.37 0.66
C THR A 265 3.56 7.44 -0.37
N ILE A 266 4.51 8.32 -0.72
CA ILE A 266 4.30 9.42 -1.68
C ILE A 266 4.19 8.91 -3.11
N LEU A 267 5.07 7.97 -3.52
CA LEU A 267 5.20 7.52 -4.90
C LEU A 267 3.88 7.08 -5.58
N PRO A 268 3.04 6.23 -4.95
CA PRO A 268 1.77 5.81 -5.56
C PRO A 268 0.71 6.92 -5.61
N LEU A 269 0.92 8.03 -4.90
CA LEU A 269 0.00 9.17 -4.89
C LEU A 269 0.34 10.24 -5.94
N LEU A 270 1.50 10.13 -6.61
CA LEU A 270 1.87 10.99 -7.72
C LEU A 270 1.05 10.62 -8.97
N LYS A 271 0.58 11.64 -9.70
CA LYS A 271 -0.27 11.46 -10.89
C LYS A 271 0.49 11.02 -12.14
N HIS A 272 1.77 11.38 -12.22
CA HIS A 272 2.59 11.28 -13.44
C HIS A 272 3.99 10.72 -13.19
N ALA A 273 4.15 9.88 -12.17
CA ALA A 273 5.47 9.32 -11.79
C ALA A 273 6.19 8.61 -12.96
N ASP A 274 5.43 8.00 -13.86
CA ASP A 274 5.89 7.29 -15.06
C ASP A 274 6.50 8.20 -16.15
N ARG A 275 6.30 9.52 -16.06
CA ARG A 275 6.78 10.51 -17.05
C ARG A 275 8.12 11.14 -16.69
N TYR A 276 8.59 10.94 -15.47
CA TYR A 276 9.79 11.58 -14.97
C TYR A 276 11.02 10.69 -15.13
N ASP A 277 12.16 11.29 -15.47
CA ASP A 277 13.42 10.60 -15.33
C ASP A 277 13.74 10.33 -13.85
N THR A 278 14.66 9.40 -13.58
CA THR A 278 15.03 9.00 -12.23
C THR A 278 15.43 10.17 -11.34
N GLY A 279 16.17 11.14 -11.89
CA GLY A 279 16.62 12.30 -11.14
C GLY A 279 15.49 13.27 -10.80
N HIS A 280 14.58 13.52 -11.75
CA HIS A 280 13.40 14.33 -11.51
C HIS A 280 12.52 13.71 -10.44
N LEU A 281 12.19 12.42 -10.60
CA LEU A 281 11.35 11.68 -9.62
C LEU A 281 11.99 11.73 -8.22
N TRP A 282 13.29 11.52 -8.14
CA TRP A 282 14.05 11.60 -6.89
C TRP A 282 13.95 12.96 -6.22
N ALA A 283 14.20 14.05 -6.98
CA ALA A 283 14.07 15.40 -6.48
C ALA A 283 12.63 15.73 -6.06
N LEU A 284 11.63 15.24 -6.79
CA LEU A 284 10.20 15.42 -6.49
C LEU A 284 9.81 14.71 -5.20
N LEU A 285 10.22 13.46 -4.98
CA LEU A 285 9.98 12.73 -3.74
C LEU A 285 10.54 13.48 -2.52
N HIS A 286 11.76 14.01 -2.64
CA HIS A 286 12.36 14.85 -1.63
C HIS A 286 11.59 16.16 -1.40
N ALA A 287 11.12 16.81 -2.46
CA ALA A 287 10.36 18.05 -2.38
C ALA A 287 9.00 17.84 -1.69
N VAL A 288 8.24 16.81 -2.09
CA VAL A 288 6.95 16.45 -1.48
C VAL A 288 7.14 16.04 -0.02
N HIS A 289 8.15 15.21 0.28
CA HIS A 289 8.46 14.82 1.67
C HIS A 289 8.72 16.03 2.57
N THR A 290 9.46 17.02 2.07
CA THR A 290 9.83 18.20 2.86
C THR A 290 8.67 19.19 3.05
N THR A 291 7.79 19.30 2.06
CA THR A 291 6.69 20.28 2.06
C THR A 291 5.34 19.69 2.46
N ALA A 292 5.18 18.37 2.42
CA ALA A 292 3.91 17.66 2.49
C ALA A 292 2.88 18.18 1.47
N ASP A 293 3.34 18.70 0.32
CA ASP A 293 2.53 19.40 -0.67
C ASP A 293 2.68 18.72 -2.05
N PHE A 294 1.64 18.01 -2.49
CA PHE A 294 1.61 17.34 -3.79
C PHE A 294 1.54 18.31 -4.98
N GLU A 295 1.25 19.60 -4.78
CA GLU A 295 1.36 20.61 -5.84
C GLU A 295 2.81 20.74 -6.35
N MET A 296 3.80 20.25 -5.60
CA MET A 296 5.18 20.16 -6.06
C MET A 296 5.33 19.33 -7.34
N GLU A 297 4.45 18.37 -7.62
CA GLU A 297 4.44 17.62 -8.88
C GLU A 297 4.20 18.54 -10.11
N GLU A 298 3.43 19.60 -9.94
CA GLU A 298 3.14 20.58 -10.99
C GLU A 298 4.15 21.74 -11.01
N LEU A 299 4.81 21.99 -9.89
CA LEU A 299 5.69 23.15 -9.71
C LEU A 299 7.17 22.85 -9.89
N LEU A 300 7.63 21.64 -9.59
CA LEU A 300 9.03 21.29 -9.76
C LEU A 300 9.31 20.89 -11.21
N HIS A 301 10.10 21.72 -11.90
CA HIS A 301 10.59 21.43 -13.24
C HIS A 301 12.09 21.23 -13.22
N THR A 302 12.55 20.17 -13.87
CA THR A 302 13.99 19.93 -14.11
C THR A 302 14.25 19.88 -15.60
N ASP A 303 15.42 20.40 -16.02
CA ASP A 303 15.89 20.08 -17.37
C ASP A 303 16.13 18.55 -17.47
N PRO A 304 16.06 17.96 -18.66
CA PRO A 304 16.31 16.53 -18.83
C PRO A 304 17.62 16.10 -18.18
N GLU A 305 17.53 15.08 -17.30
CA GLU A 305 18.64 14.54 -16.54
C GLU A 305 19.47 15.56 -15.72
N ALA A 306 18.88 16.69 -15.37
CA ALA A 306 19.61 17.76 -14.66
C ALA A 306 20.24 17.28 -13.35
N VAL A 307 19.52 16.51 -12.56
CA VAL A 307 20.01 15.97 -11.28
C VAL A 307 21.24 15.09 -11.51
N ARG A 308 21.16 14.16 -12.47
CA ARG A 308 22.28 13.28 -12.84
C ARG A 308 23.50 14.08 -13.32
N ARG A 309 23.27 15.03 -14.22
CA ARG A 309 24.34 15.87 -14.80
C ARG A 309 25.06 16.71 -13.76
N ILE A 310 24.35 17.26 -12.77
CA ILE A 310 24.96 18.01 -11.67
C ILE A 310 25.71 17.05 -10.75
N TYR A 311 25.09 15.91 -10.42
CA TYR A 311 25.70 14.88 -9.58
C TYR A 311 27.02 14.36 -10.18
N GLU A 312 27.10 14.07 -11.47
CA GLU A 312 28.30 13.62 -12.15
C GLU A 312 29.44 14.64 -12.07
N GLN A 313 29.14 15.94 -12.16
CA GLN A 313 30.16 17.00 -11.98
C GLN A 313 30.66 17.07 -10.53
N ILE A 314 29.80 16.85 -9.56
CA ILE A 314 30.15 16.79 -8.14
C ILE A 314 31.00 15.56 -7.85
N SER A 315 30.54 14.39 -8.25
CA SER A 315 31.19 13.08 -7.95
C SER A 315 32.55 12.95 -8.64
N SER A 316 32.75 13.62 -9.78
CA SER A 316 34.06 13.68 -10.47
C SER A 316 35.03 14.71 -9.88
N GLY A 317 34.59 15.52 -8.91
CA GLY A 317 35.38 16.60 -8.35
C GLY A 317 35.52 17.86 -9.26
N ALA A 318 34.72 17.94 -10.34
CA ALA A 318 34.70 19.12 -11.22
C ALA A 318 33.99 20.31 -10.56
N VAL A 319 33.23 20.09 -9.51
CA VAL A 319 32.55 21.06 -8.66
C VAL A 319 32.93 20.78 -7.21
N ASP A 320 33.46 21.78 -6.55
CA ASP A 320 33.91 21.75 -5.16
C ASP A 320 33.11 22.67 -4.23
N THR A 321 32.21 23.48 -4.79
CA THR A 321 31.51 24.52 -4.02
C THR A 321 30.03 24.59 -4.39
N ILE A 322 29.17 24.66 -3.36
CA ILE A 322 27.76 25.01 -3.46
C ILE A 322 27.61 26.45 -2.93
N VAL A 323 27.15 27.37 -3.76
CA VAL A 323 26.88 28.74 -3.37
C VAL A 323 25.39 28.93 -3.12
N THR A 324 25.05 29.56 -1.99
CA THR A 324 23.67 29.84 -1.62
C THR A 324 23.41 31.34 -1.42
N ASP A 325 22.16 31.76 -1.60
CA ASP A 325 21.72 33.15 -1.42
C ASP A 325 21.61 33.55 0.07
N VAL A 326 21.31 32.61 0.95
CA VAL A 326 21.16 32.83 2.40
C VAL A 326 21.74 31.66 3.21
N THR A 327 22.19 31.96 4.44
CA THR A 327 22.82 30.99 5.35
C THR A 327 21.91 29.85 5.75
N MET A 328 20.59 30.07 5.73
CA MET A 328 19.60 29.03 6.05
C MET A 328 19.66 27.87 5.06
N VAL A 329 19.95 28.10 3.78
CA VAL A 329 20.15 27.03 2.80
C VAL A 329 21.38 26.21 3.15
N VAL A 330 22.53 26.88 3.47
CA VAL A 330 23.77 26.21 3.92
C VAL A 330 23.47 25.27 5.10
N SER A 331 22.72 25.77 6.09
CA SER A 331 22.43 25.04 7.31
C SER A 331 21.58 23.79 7.09
N GLY A 332 20.81 23.72 5.99
CA GLY A 332 19.97 22.60 5.63
C GLY A 332 20.67 21.55 4.75
N ILE A 333 21.88 21.83 4.23
CA ILE A 333 22.66 20.85 3.46
C ILE A 333 23.38 19.91 4.41
N ARG A 334 23.30 18.60 4.14
CA ARG A 334 23.87 17.55 4.98
C ARG A 334 25.40 17.64 5.01
N LYS A 335 25.96 17.82 6.20
CA LYS A 335 27.41 17.94 6.40
C LYS A 335 28.18 16.71 5.94
N LYS A 336 27.69 15.51 6.29
CA LYS A 336 28.30 14.25 5.85
C LYS A 336 28.37 14.11 4.33
N ALA A 337 27.32 14.56 3.62
CA ALA A 337 27.31 14.54 2.16
C ALA A 337 28.34 15.51 1.59
N LEU A 338 28.48 16.72 2.17
CA LEU A 338 29.52 17.66 1.79
C LEU A 338 30.93 17.08 2.02
N GLU A 339 31.19 16.46 3.17
CA GLU A 339 32.45 15.78 3.50
C GLU A 339 32.75 14.63 2.52
N ARG A 340 31.74 13.81 2.19
CA ARG A 340 31.87 12.69 1.25
C ARG A 340 32.40 13.09 -0.13
N TYR A 341 31.95 14.24 -0.64
CA TYR A 341 32.35 14.73 -1.96
C TYR A 341 33.40 15.83 -1.92
N GLY A 342 33.96 16.18 -0.75
CA GLY A 342 34.91 17.27 -0.59
C GLY A 342 34.34 18.62 -0.97
N LEU A 343 33.03 18.84 -0.78
CA LEU A 343 32.32 20.06 -1.11
C LEU A 343 32.34 21.08 0.03
N GLU A 344 32.37 22.33 -0.31
CA GLU A 344 32.14 23.45 0.59
C GLU A 344 30.82 24.15 0.25
N ALA A 345 29.95 24.36 1.26
CA ALA A 345 28.72 25.15 1.09
C ALA A 345 28.96 26.56 1.62
N LYS A 346 28.84 27.59 0.74
CA LYS A 346 29.15 28.98 1.02
C LYS A 346 27.96 29.91 0.83
N CYS A 347 27.81 30.84 1.77
CA CYS A 347 26.92 31.99 1.62
C CYS A 347 27.73 33.26 1.85
N TYR A 348 27.76 34.13 0.85
CA TYR A 348 28.55 35.36 0.90
C TYR A 348 27.85 36.52 1.63
N LEU A 349 26.65 36.33 2.18
CA LEU A 349 25.85 37.42 2.79
C LEU A 349 26.55 38.17 3.91
N HIS A 350 27.54 37.57 4.56
CA HIS A 350 28.32 38.14 5.65
C HIS A 350 29.79 38.38 5.27
N ASP A 351 30.15 38.28 4.00
CA ASP A 351 31.50 38.57 3.55
C ASP A 351 31.83 40.06 3.78
N PRO A 352 32.96 40.37 4.40
CA PRO A 352 33.36 41.78 4.69
C PRO A 352 33.35 42.69 3.46
N ARG A 353 33.65 42.17 2.29
CA ARG A 353 33.67 42.92 1.02
C ARG A 353 32.29 43.46 0.61
N ILE A 354 31.21 42.90 1.11
CA ILE A 354 29.83 43.33 0.78
C ILE A 354 29.55 44.74 1.28
N ALA A 355 30.07 45.11 2.45
CA ALA A 355 29.81 46.43 3.04
C ALA A 355 30.21 47.57 2.09
N GLU A 356 31.38 47.45 1.47
CA GLU A 356 31.88 48.43 0.49
C GLU A 356 31.03 48.41 -0.79
N MET A 357 30.67 47.21 -1.31
CA MET A 357 29.90 47.07 -2.55
C MET A 357 28.47 47.60 -2.43
N THR A 358 27.90 47.61 -1.24
CA THR A 358 26.52 48.07 -0.99
C THR A 358 26.43 49.51 -0.45
N ALA A 359 27.56 50.17 -0.11
CA ALA A 359 27.59 51.50 0.46
C ALA A 359 26.86 52.56 -0.41
N GLY A 360 26.83 52.39 -1.73
CA GLY A 360 26.12 53.26 -2.66
C GLY A 360 24.63 53.01 -2.83
N GLY A 361 24.03 52.04 -2.14
CA GLY A 361 22.59 51.72 -2.18
C GLY A 361 22.08 51.18 -3.52
N LYS A 362 22.97 50.84 -4.48
CA LYS A 362 22.61 50.34 -5.82
C LYS A 362 22.43 48.84 -5.91
N LEU A 363 22.95 48.10 -4.94
CA LEU A 363 22.92 46.64 -4.87
C LEU A 363 22.34 46.17 -3.53
N THR A 364 21.57 45.11 -3.56
CA THR A 364 21.24 44.39 -2.34
C THR A 364 22.44 43.58 -1.86
N ARG A 365 22.47 43.24 -0.57
CA ARG A 365 23.54 42.38 -0.01
C ARG A 365 23.66 41.05 -0.71
N THR A 366 22.50 40.45 -1.08
CA THR A 366 22.44 39.16 -1.78
C THR A 366 22.98 39.27 -3.22
N GLN A 367 22.70 40.35 -3.95
CA GLN A 367 23.30 40.62 -5.27
C GLN A 367 24.82 40.77 -5.19
N ALA A 368 25.30 41.59 -4.24
CA ALA A 368 26.74 41.77 -4.02
C ALA A 368 27.42 40.42 -3.67
N GLY A 369 26.73 39.56 -2.84
CA GLY A 369 27.21 38.24 -2.51
C GLY A 369 27.35 37.34 -3.73
N ILE A 370 26.38 37.35 -4.66
CA ILE A 370 26.46 36.56 -5.90
C ILE A 370 27.58 37.04 -6.82
N ARG A 371 27.82 38.38 -6.93
CA ARG A 371 28.95 38.90 -7.68
C ARG A 371 30.31 38.42 -7.15
N LEU A 372 30.45 38.38 -5.82
CA LEU A 372 31.66 37.85 -5.19
C LEU A 372 31.77 36.34 -5.42
N ALA A 373 30.68 35.61 -5.21
CA ALA A 373 30.65 34.18 -5.40
C ALA A 373 31.01 33.75 -6.84
N VAL A 374 30.50 34.44 -7.85
CA VAL A 374 30.83 34.19 -9.26
C VAL A 374 32.30 34.48 -9.56
N LYS A 375 32.88 35.53 -8.94
CA LYS A 375 34.31 35.85 -9.09
C LYS A 375 35.19 34.75 -8.46
N ASP A 376 34.81 34.27 -7.28
CA ASP A 376 35.60 33.29 -6.53
C ASP A 376 35.34 31.85 -7.03
N HIS A 377 34.09 31.52 -7.43
CA HIS A 377 33.66 30.19 -7.84
C HIS A 377 32.71 30.21 -9.06
N PRO A 378 33.19 30.57 -10.26
CA PRO A 378 32.32 30.77 -11.44
C PRO A 378 31.57 29.50 -11.92
N ARG A 379 32.03 28.32 -11.51
CA ARG A 379 31.49 27.03 -11.88
C ARG A 379 30.79 26.28 -10.73
N ALA A 380 30.48 26.96 -9.64
CA ALA A 380 29.79 26.36 -8.51
C ALA A 380 28.38 25.88 -8.87
N LEU A 381 27.81 25.02 -8.04
CA LEU A 381 26.38 24.81 -7.99
C LEU A 381 25.73 25.96 -7.22
N PHE A 382 24.80 26.70 -7.83
CA PHE A 382 24.13 27.84 -7.19
C PHE A 382 22.72 27.43 -6.75
N ALA A 383 22.39 27.63 -5.46
CA ALA A 383 21.11 27.30 -4.87
C ALA A 383 20.43 28.51 -4.21
N PHE A 384 19.24 28.86 -4.69
CA PHE A 384 18.47 30.02 -4.26
C PHE A 384 17.18 29.57 -3.55
N GLY A 385 17.03 29.98 -2.30
CA GLY A 385 15.85 29.63 -1.49
C GLY A 385 15.04 30.85 -1.03
N ASN A 386 15.61 32.05 -1.08
CA ASN A 386 14.94 33.22 -0.48
C ASN A 386 15.02 34.49 -1.34
N ALA A 387 16.13 34.78 -2.00
CA ALA A 387 16.37 36.07 -2.62
C ALA A 387 16.21 36.07 -4.16
N PRO A 388 15.07 36.51 -4.72
CA PRO A 388 14.87 36.62 -6.15
C PRO A 388 15.89 37.50 -6.83
N THR A 389 16.28 38.61 -6.17
CA THR A 389 17.29 39.55 -6.69
C THR A 389 18.66 38.93 -6.84
N ALA A 390 19.03 37.96 -6.03
CA ALA A 390 20.25 37.19 -6.16
C ALA A 390 20.24 36.28 -7.39
N LEU A 391 19.10 35.63 -7.66
CA LEU A 391 18.92 34.80 -8.85
C LEU A 391 18.93 35.63 -10.13
N MET A 392 18.30 36.81 -10.12
CA MET A 392 18.37 37.80 -11.24
C MET A 392 19.80 38.24 -11.52
N GLU A 393 20.57 38.53 -10.48
CA GLU A 393 21.98 38.91 -10.62
C GLU A 393 22.81 37.78 -11.24
N LEU A 394 22.59 36.52 -10.84
CA LEU A 394 23.27 35.39 -11.48
C LEU A 394 22.88 35.29 -12.96
N ALA A 395 21.59 35.46 -13.30
CA ALA A 395 21.13 35.42 -14.68
C ALA A 395 21.83 36.50 -15.55
N ASP A 396 21.96 37.72 -15.04
CA ASP A 396 22.66 38.80 -15.73
C ASP A 396 24.16 38.49 -15.92
N LEU A 397 24.81 37.89 -14.92
CA LEU A 397 26.23 37.52 -15.02
C LEU A 397 26.44 36.37 -16.03
N ILE A 398 25.53 35.41 -16.10
CA ILE A 398 25.56 34.35 -17.13
C ILE A 398 25.36 34.95 -18.52
N HIS A 399 24.37 35.83 -18.68
CA HIS A 399 24.11 36.52 -19.96
C HIS A 399 25.32 37.33 -20.45
N GLN A 400 26.08 37.91 -19.52
CA GLN A 400 27.31 38.65 -19.83
C GLN A 400 28.52 37.73 -20.06
N GLY A 401 28.37 36.41 -19.97
CA GLY A 401 29.47 35.44 -20.11
C GLY A 401 30.50 35.48 -18.94
N LYS A 402 30.06 35.98 -17.76
CA LYS A 402 30.91 36.07 -16.56
C LYS A 402 30.77 34.93 -15.61
N ALA A 403 29.75 34.09 -15.79
CA ALA A 403 29.47 32.89 -14.96
C ALA A 403 29.08 31.69 -15.85
N GLU A 404 29.60 30.53 -15.52
CA GLU A 404 29.25 29.23 -16.12
C GLU A 404 28.91 28.22 -15.02
N PRO A 405 27.77 28.38 -14.32
CA PRO A 405 27.40 27.49 -13.23
C PRO A 405 27.35 26.02 -13.66
N ALA A 406 27.81 25.13 -12.79
CA ALA A 406 27.64 23.68 -12.98
C ALA A 406 26.16 23.23 -12.91
N GLY A 407 25.36 24.03 -12.20
CA GLY A 407 23.92 23.87 -12.11
C GLY A 407 23.26 24.99 -11.32
N ILE A 408 21.93 25.09 -11.43
CA ILE A 408 21.15 26.10 -10.71
C ILE A 408 19.93 25.41 -10.06
N ILE A 409 19.74 25.62 -8.75
CA ILE A 409 18.54 25.31 -8.01
C ILE A 409 17.79 26.62 -7.74
N ALA A 410 16.64 26.82 -8.39
CA ALA A 410 15.87 28.05 -8.33
C ALA A 410 14.56 27.81 -7.56
N ALA A 411 14.61 27.99 -6.26
CA ALA A 411 13.46 27.85 -5.36
C ALA A 411 13.24 29.11 -4.48
N PRO A 412 13.50 30.39 -4.95
CA PRO A 412 13.16 31.52 -4.14
C PRO A 412 11.66 31.61 -3.90
N VAL A 413 11.27 32.07 -2.71
CA VAL A 413 9.87 32.23 -2.28
C VAL A 413 9.50 33.70 -2.16
N GLY A 414 8.27 34.07 -2.44
CA GLY A 414 7.78 35.43 -2.19
C GLY A 414 6.83 35.97 -3.26
N PHE A 415 6.64 37.30 -3.24
CA PHE A 415 5.60 37.95 -4.06
C PHE A 415 6.17 39.00 -5.02
N VAL A 416 7.42 39.44 -4.83
CA VAL A 416 8.06 40.49 -5.65
C VAL A 416 9.22 39.89 -6.42
N HIS A 417 9.20 39.99 -7.74
CA HIS A 417 10.21 39.49 -8.67
C HIS A 417 10.54 37.99 -8.62
N VAL A 418 9.74 37.18 -7.91
CA VAL A 418 10.04 35.76 -7.75
C VAL A 418 9.84 35.02 -9.06
N CYS A 419 8.68 35.19 -9.71
CA CYS A 419 8.39 34.52 -10.98
C CYS A 419 9.34 35.00 -12.09
N GLU A 420 9.58 36.30 -12.15
CA GLU A 420 10.48 36.91 -13.12
C GLU A 420 11.91 36.35 -12.99
N SER A 421 12.43 36.26 -11.77
CA SER A 421 13.76 35.70 -11.52
C SER A 421 13.94 34.28 -12.02
N LYS A 422 12.89 33.44 -11.83
CA LYS A 422 12.87 32.05 -12.32
C LYS A 422 12.77 31.97 -13.85
N HIS A 423 12.06 32.92 -14.49
CA HIS A 423 11.99 33.00 -15.95
C HIS A 423 13.31 33.42 -16.57
N MET A 424 14.08 34.33 -15.92
CA MET A 424 15.33 34.81 -16.45
C MET A 424 16.39 33.73 -16.68
N ILE A 425 16.37 32.64 -15.93
CA ILE A 425 17.33 31.52 -16.08
C ILE A 425 16.93 30.48 -17.11
N LYS A 426 15.66 30.40 -17.51
CA LYS A 426 15.17 29.38 -18.44
C LYS A 426 15.88 29.37 -19.81
N PRO A 427 16.26 30.50 -20.41
CA PRO A 427 16.95 30.51 -21.70
C PRO A 427 18.33 29.82 -21.70
N PHE A 428 18.97 29.67 -20.57
CA PHE A 428 20.33 29.07 -20.47
C PHE A 428 20.30 27.53 -20.55
N ARG A 429 19.93 26.97 -21.72
CA ARG A 429 19.69 25.53 -21.93
C ARG A 429 20.87 24.61 -21.65
N LYS A 430 22.12 25.12 -21.71
CA LYS A 430 23.33 24.34 -21.45
C LYS A 430 23.54 24.06 -19.96
N ILE A 431 23.06 24.94 -19.09
CA ILE A 431 23.22 24.86 -17.64
C ILE A 431 22.05 24.05 -17.09
N PRO A 432 22.29 22.87 -16.44
CA PRO A 432 21.23 22.06 -15.85
C PRO A 432 20.55 22.79 -14.68
N LYS A 433 19.22 22.73 -14.63
CA LYS A 433 18.42 23.51 -13.67
C LYS A 433 17.33 22.66 -13.04
N LEU A 434 17.07 22.96 -11.76
CA LEU A 434 15.88 22.58 -11.02
C LEU A 434 15.15 23.87 -10.66
N ILE A 435 13.91 24.02 -11.09
CA ILE A 435 13.11 25.25 -10.89
C ILE A 435 11.83 24.89 -10.19
N VAL A 436 11.55 25.51 -9.05
CA VAL A 436 10.23 25.47 -8.40
C VAL A 436 9.42 26.64 -8.94
N GLU A 437 8.51 26.40 -9.84
CA GLU A 437 7.72 27.43 -10.53
C GLU A 437 6.82 28.25 -9.60
N GLY A 438 6.36 29.38 -10.11
CA GLY A 438 5.44 30.24 -9.37
C GLY A 438 6.11 30.91 -8.15
N ARG A 439 5.29 31.16 -7.11
CA ARG A 439 5.69 31.90 -5.91
C ARG A 439 6.14 31.02 -4.76
N LYS A 440 5.87 29.70 -4.84
CA LYS A 440 6.31 28.72 -3.84
C LYS A 440 7.82 28.46 -3.95
N GLY A 441 8.40 28.04 -2.85
CA GLY A 441 9.82 27.81 -2.70
C GLY A 441 10.23 27.88 -1.22
N GLY A 442 11.48 28.27 -0.96
CA GLY A 442 11.98 28.46 0.39
C GLY A 442 13.36 27.87 0.60
N SER A 443 14.05 28.36 1.62
CA SER A 443 15.39 27.89 1.95
C SER A 443 15.45 26.40 2.28
N ASN A 444 14.42 25.88 2.95
CA ASN A 444 14.32 24.47 3.25
C ASN A 444 14.22 23.62 1.97
N LEU A 445 13.37 24.04 1.03
CA LEU A 445 13.20 23.34 -0.25
C LEU A 445 14.48 23.39 -1.10
N ALA A 446 15.16 24.54 -1.16
CA ALA A 446 16.45 24.66 -1.86
C ALA A 446 17.52 23.72 -1.28
N ALA A 447 17.63 23.66 0.04
CA ALA A 447 18.54 22.74 0.73
C ALA A 447 18.16 21.27 0.48
N THR A 448 16.88 20.96 0.49
CA THR A 448 16.37 19.61 0.18
C THR A 448 16.73 19.19 -1.24
N LEU A 449 16.60 20.05 -2.23
CA LEU A 449 16.99 19.77 -3.61
C LEU A 449 18.51 19.60 -3.75
N CYS A 450 19.33 20.35 -2.98
CA CYS A 450 20.77 20.06 -2.88
C CYS A 450 21.00 18.63 -2.33
N ASN A 451 20.32 18.26 -1.25
CA ASN A 451 20.45 16.94 -0.64
C ASN A 451 19.99 15.81 -1.57
N ALA A 452 18.96 16.06 -2.38
CA ALA A 452 18.51 15.11 -3.40
C ALA A 452 19.61 14.88 -4.46
N ILE A 453 20.29 15.93 -4.93
CA ILE A 453 21.42 15.79 -5.86
C ILE A 453 22.57 15.00 -5.19
N LEU A 454 22.93 15.34 -3.95
CA LEU A 454 24.03 14.71 -3.22
C LEU A 454 23.77 13.23 -2.87
N SER A 455 22.53 12.77 -2.94
CA SER A 455 22.13 11.39 -2.70
C SER A 455 21.60 10.69 -3.96
N TYR A 456 21.96 11.15 -5.14
CA TYR A 456 21.46 10.59 -6.41
C TYR A 456 21.81 9.11 -6.63
N ASP A 457 22.88 8.59 -6.01
CA ASP A 457 23.25 7.16 -6.02
C ASP A 457 22.11 6.26 -5.55
N ASP A 458 21.27 6.77 -4.65
CA ASP A 458 20.17 6.02 -4.02
C ASP A 458 18.87 6.12 -4.81
N ALA A 459 18.83 6.97 -5.85
CA ALA A 459 17.63 7.28 -6.61
C ALA A 459 17.00 6.07 -7.32
N ALA A 460 17.83 5.22 -7.92
CA ALA A 460 17.36 4.03 -8.65
C ALA A 460 16.66 3.00 -7.75
N ALA A 461 17.08 2.91 -6.49
CA ALA A 461 16.51 2.01 -5.50
C ALA A 461 15.36 2.64 -4.70
N ILE A 462 15.12 3.95 -4.87
CA ILE A 462 14.19 4.77 -4.05
C ILE A 462 14.44 4.57 -2.54
N ARG A 463 15.71 4.39 -2.18
CA ARG A 463 16.15 4.20 -0.79
C ARG A 463 17.00 5.40 -0.39
N PRO A 464 16.42 6.40 0.32
CA PRO A 464 17.20 7.54 0.76
C PRO A 464 18.26 7.09 1.76
N GLY A 465 19.36 7.51 1.41
CA GLY A 465 20.69 7.22 1.78
C GLY A 465 21.20 6.88 3.09
N ARG A 466 22.31 6.30 2.89
CA ARG A 466 23.34 5.88 3.87
C ARG A 466 23.83 7.02 4.77
N ASP A 467 23.50 8.27 4.43
CA ASP A 467 24.05 9.49 5.05
C ASP A 467 22.99 10.36 5.78
N VAL A 468 21.82 9.81 6.05
CA VAL A 468 20.74 10.51 6.79
C VAL A 468 20.93 10.38 8.29
#